data_63529ba28962cfdbd421b74214b6d78a
#
_entry.id   63529ba28962cfdbd421b74214b6d78a
#
_cell.length_a   1.000
_cell.length_b   1.000
_cell.length_c   1.000
_cell.angle_alpha   90.00
_cell.angle_beta   90.00
_cell.angle_gamma   90.00
#
_symmetry.space_group_name_H-M   'P 1'
#
loop_
_entity.id
_entity.type
_entity.pdbx_description
1 polymer ?
#
loop_
_entity_poly.entity_id
_entity_poly.type
_entity_poly.pdbx_seq_one_letter_code
_entity_poly.pdbx_strand_id
1 'polypeptide(L)'
;TNSQSKAIEDGLRKRGINYKIFGGLSFYQRKEIKDIMAYLKLIINNDDDESLIRIINYPSRGIGPTTLNRIRKKSEKEGQSIWQTLNSNLIEDINVQKNTKNRLRDFTQMMQKLLQLTDNNIFEIIEKLIAETEIVHKLKEDPTDENMNRVNNIGELLNSMKIFSERKKNNTLLDFINEVSLDETKDDEKTSKDYVSLMTIHQSKGLEFSHIYIVGLETGLFPSQKSIQEPRLLEEERRLFYVAITRGINEVVVSYATNRFRFGTMTQSQKSFFIDEINPLFTEELTYNGNKNFSNKKKQDWHIKNTPPQLKNRKLRKITTETTHIMDLNINQKIIHNIFGEGTIKKIDNSNGNQKITVLFVKNGEKVLLTKFAKFKIIS
;
A
#
# COMPACT_ATOMS: atom_id res chain seq x y z
N THR A 1 7.77 7.12 -13.38
CA THR A 1 6.58 6.26 -13.50
C THR A 1 5.82 6.21 -12.18
N ASN A 2 4.50 6.02 -12.23
CA ASN A 2 3.67 5.96 -11.02
C ASN A 2 4.05 4.78 -10.08
N SER A 3 4.70 3.73 -10.59
CA SER A 3 5.16 2.59 -9.76
C SER A 3 6.20 2.96 -8.71
N GLN A 4 6.94 4.07 -8.89
CA GLN A 4 7.93 4.53 -7.93
C GLN A 4 7.35 5.32 -6.76
N SER A 5 6.09 5.75 -6.85
CA SER A 5 5.48 6.64 -5.84
C SER A 5 5.40 5.97 -4.46
N LYS A 6 5.22 4.63 -4.40
CA LYS A 6 5.04 3.90 -3.13
C LYS A 6 6.14 4.15 -2.10
N ALA A 7 7.42 4.03 -2.50
CA ALA A 7 8.53 4.25 -1.59
C ALA A 7 8.61 5.70 -1.08
N ILE A 8 8.23 6.65 -1.94
CA ILE A 8 8.20 8.08 -1.60
C ILE A 8 7.01 8.37 -0.69
N GLU A 9 5.82 7.86 -1.02
CA GLU A 9 4.62 7.96 -0.21
C GLU A 9 4.89 7.44 1.21
N ASP A 10 5.48 6.24 1.34
CA ASP A 10 5.85 5.67 2.63
C ASP A 10 6.89 6.51 3.38
N GLY A 11 7.87 7.05 2.65
CA GLY A 11 8.90 7.92 3.22
C GLY A 11 8.36 9.24 3.77
N LEU A 12 7.47 9.90 3.03
CA LEU A 12 6.80 11.14 3.43
C LEU A 12 5.86 10.88 4.62
N ARG A 13 5.10 9.81 4.54
CA ARG A 13 4.14 9.39 5.55
C ARG A 13 4.80 9.10 6.90
N LYS A 14 5.91 8.34 6.90
CA LYS A 14 6.72 8.07 8.11
C LYS A 14 7.23 9.34 8.80
N ARG A 15 7.43 10.40 8.03
CA ARG A 15 7.89 11.70 8.54
C ARG A 15 6.75 12.67 8.86
N GLY A 16 5.49 12.26 8.66
CA GLY A 16 4.32 13.13 8.85
C GLY A 16 4.23 14.27 7.84
N ILE A 17 4.90 14.14 6.69
CA ILE A 17 4.88 15.15 5.62
C ILE A 17 3.66 14.89 4.73
N ASN A 18 2.78 15.89 4.63
CA ASN A 18 1.63 15.81 3.73
C ASN A 18 2.07 15.80 2.27
N TYR A 19 1.41 15.00 1.46
CA TYR A 19 1.66 14.96 0.03
C TYR A 19 0.37 14.82 -0.76
N LYS A 20 0.41 15.19 -2.04
CA LYS A 20 -0.70 15.03 -2.98
C LYS A 20 -0.18 14.45 -4.29
N ILE A 21 -0.86 13.41 -4.79
CA ILE A 21 -0.56 12.80 -6.07
C ILE A 21 -1.41 13.47 -7.14
N PHE A 22 -0.74 13.98 -8.17
CA PHE A 22 -1.40 14.59 -9.31
C PHE A 22 -1.49 13.60 -10.47
N GLY A 23 -2.69 13.50 -11.07
CA GLY A 23 -2.94 12.70 -12.27
C GLY A 23 -2.81 11.19 -12.06
N GLY A 24 -3.01 10.69 -10.85
CA GLY A 24 -3.00 9.28 -10.52
C GLY A 24 -3.71 9.00 -9.21
N LEU A 25 -3.97 7.71 -8.97
CA LEU A 25 -4.47 7.21 -7.70
C LEU A 25 -3.29 6.96 -6.75
N SER A 26 -3.51 7.11 -5.46
CA SER A 26 -2.57 6.66 -4.45
C SER A 26 -2.31 5.15 -4.62
N PHE A 27 -1.17 4.68 -4.15
CA PHE A 27 -0.73 3.31 -4.43
C PHE A 27 -1.79 2.26 -4.07
N TYR A 28 -2.37 2.35 -2.89
CA TYR A 28 -3.37 1.39 -2.42
C TYR A 28 -4.76 1.55 -3.07
N GLN A 29 -5.02 2.67 -3.73
CA GLN A 29 -6.27 2.90 -4.46
C GLN A 29 -6.24 2.32 -5.88
N ARG A 30 -5.08 1.87 -6.39
CA ARG A 30 -4.95 1.25 -7.71
C ARG A 30 -5.72 -0.07 -7.77
N LYS A 31 -6.34 -0.34 -8.91
CA LYS A 31 -7.24 -1.49 -9.09
C LYS A 31 -6.56 -2.81 -8.74
N GLU A 32 -5.39 -3.09 -9.32
CA GLU A 32 -4.63 -4.33 -9.12
C GLU A 32 -4.19 -4.52 -7.66
N ILE A 33 -3.90 -3.42 -6.96
CA ILE A 33 -3.53 -3.45 -5.54
C ILE A 33 -4.77 -3.74 -4.68
N LYS A 34 -5.89 -3.07 -4.96
CA LYS A 34 -7.17 -3.36 -4.28
C LYS A 34 -7.62 -4.81 -4.49
N ASP A 35 -7.38 -5.37 -5.69
CA ASP A 35 -7.74 -6.75 -6.00
C ASP A 35 -6.90 -7.72 -5.16
N ILE A 36 -5.58 -7.53 -5.06
CA ILE A 36 -4.71 -8.35 -4.18
C ILE A 36 -5.05 -8.15 -2.71
N MET A 37 -5.28 -6.91 -2.27
CA MET A 37 -5.69 -6.62 -0.90
C MET A 37 -7.00 -7.31 -0.53
N ALA A 38 -7.94 -7.43 -1.47
CA ALA A 38 -9.18 -8.17 -1.25
C ALA A 38 -8.94 -9.68 -1.05
N TYR A 39 -8.00 -10.30 -1.79
CA TYR A 39 -7.56 -11.66 -1.51
C TYR A 39 -6.96 -11.80 -0.12
N LEU A 40 -6.07 -10.87 0.28
CA LEU A 40 -5.43 -10.89 1.59
C LEU A 40 -6.45 -10.68 2.73
N LYS A 41 -7.46 -9.82 2.53
CA LYS A 41 -8.56 -9.63 3.48
C LYS A 41 -9.37 -10.91 3.67
N LEU A 42 -9.66 -11.64 2.59
CA LEU A 42 -10.36 -12.93 2.65
C LEU A 42 -9.56 -14.01 3.38
N ILE A 43 -8.23 -14.01 3.28
CA ILE A 43 -7.39 -14.94 4.05
C ILE A 43 -7.55 -14.70 5.56
N ILE A 44 -7.76 -13.45 5.99
CA ILE A 44 -7.98 -13.13 7.41
C ILE A 44 -9.43 -13.37 7.83
N ASN A 45 -10.38 -12.98 6.98
CA ASN A 45 -11.80 -13.07 7.23
C ASN A 45 -12.51 -13.55 5.97
N ASN A 46 -12.79 -14.84 5.93
CA ASN A 46 -13.45 -15.48 4.78
C ASN A 46 -14.93 -15.10 4.62
N ASP A 47 -15.55 -14.49 5.65
CA ASP A 47 -16.92 -13.97 5.59
C ASP A 47 -16.98 -12.51 5.08
N ASP A 48 -15.90 -11.96 4.53
CA ASP A 48 -15.90 -10.65 3.86
C ASP A 48 -16.46 -10.77 2.44
N ASP A 49 -17.78 -10.71 2.33
CA ASP A 49 -18.51 -10.82 1.06
C ASP A 49 -18.12 -9.74 0.03
N GLU A 50 -17.75 -8.52 0.47
CA GLU A 50 -17.32 -7.45 -0.42
C GLU A 50 -16.00 -7.81 -1.11
N SER A 51 -15.03 -8.27 -0.34
CA SER A 51 -13.74 -8.74 -0.85
C SER A 51 -13.91 -9.96 -1.75
N LEU A 52 -14.79 -10.91 -1.39
CA LEU A 52 -15.05 -12.09 -2.19
C LEU A 52 -15.68 -11.74 -3.54
N ILE A 53 -16.71 -10.90 -3.57
CA ILE A 53 -17.37 -10.44 -4.81
C ILE A 53 -16.36 -9.77 -5.73
N ARG A 54 -15.42 -9.01 -5.17
CA ARG A 54 -14.40 -8.31 -5.93
C ARG A 54 -13.48 -9.27 -6.67
N ILE A 55 -13.07 -10.39 -6.04
CA ILE A 55 -12.01 -11.26 -6.56
C ILE A 55 -12.50 -12.54 -7.22
N ILE A 56 -13.72 -12.97 -7.01
CA ILE A 56 -14.22 -14.26 -7.50
C ILE A 56 -14.05 -14.42 -9.02
N ASN A 57 -14.14 -13.33 -9.77
CA ASN A 57 -13.91 -13.30 -11.20
C ASN A 57 -12.64 -12.51 -11.60
N TYR A 58 -11.70 -12.34 -10.71
CA TYR A 58 -10.42 -11.70 -11.01
C TYR A 58 -9.25 -12.54 -10.50
N PRO A 59 -8.31 -12.96 -11.36
CA PRO A 59 -8.35 -12.89 -12.83
C PRO A 59 -9.60 -13.52 -13.43
N SER A 60 -9.93 -13.20 -14.69
CA SER A 60 -11.17 -13.66 -15.33
C SER A 60 -11.32 -15.18 -15.26
N ARG A 61 -12.41 -15.64 -14.63
CA ARG A 61 -12.78 -17.07 -14.50
C ARG A 61 -14.10 -17.38 -15.17
N GLY A 62 -14.70 -16.41 -15.89
CA GLY A 62 -15.99 -16.59 -16.53
C GLY A 62 -17.17 -16.70 -15.53
N ILE A 63 -17.02 -16.10 -14.35
CA ILE A 63 -18.07 -15.97 -13.33
C ILE A 63 -18.67 -14.58 -13.47
N GLY A 64 -19.77 -14.48 -14.19
CA GLY A 64 -20.40 -13.20 -14.52
C GLY A 64 -21.34 -12.66 -13.43
N PRO A 65 -21.80 -11.40 -13.57
CA PRO A 65 -22.68 -10.72 -12.59
C PRO A 65 -23.97 -11.49 -12.30
N THR A 66 -24.55 -12.15 -13.31
CA THR A 66 -25.77 -12.97 -13.14
C THR A 66 -25.53 -14.14 -12.18
N THR A 67 -24.38 -14.80 -12.29
CA THR A 67 -23.98 -15.88 -11.37
C THR A 67 -23.81 -15.35 -9.96
N LEU A 68 -23.10 -14.22 -9.80
CA LEU A 68 -22.89 -13.58 -8.52
C LEU A 68 -24.21 -13.20 -7.84
N ASN A 69 -25.15 -12.64 -8.57
CA ASN A 69 -26.47 -12.31 -8.03
C ASN A 69 -27.25 -13.55 -7.56
N ARG A 70 -27.10 -14.68 -8.26
CA ARG A 70 -27.74 -15.94 -7.84
C ARG A 70 -27.12 -16.50 -6.56
N ILE A 71 -25.79 -16.45 -6.45
CA ILE A 71 -25.06 -16.86 -5.24
C ILE A 71 -25.49 -15.98 -4.07
N ARG A 72 -25.49 -14.64 -4.24
CA ARG A 72 -25.90 -13.68 -3.20
C ARG A 72 -27.32 -13.95 -2.71
N LYS A 73 -28.28 -14.11 -3.61
CA LYS A 73 -29.68 -14.43 -3.22
C LYS A 73 -29.77 -15.75 -2.46
N LYS A 74 -28.95 -16.74 -2.82
CA LYS A 74 -28.92 -18.02 -2.09
C LYS A 74 -28.34 -17.85 -0.70
N SER A 75 -27.22 -17.13 -0.55
CA SER A 75 -26.58 -16.87 0.74
C SER A 75 -27.50 -16.04 1.67
N GLU A 76 -28.15 -15.00 1.15
CA GLU A 76 -29.12 -14.21 1.90
C GLU A 76 -30.32 -15.05 2.39
N LYS A 77 -30.84 -15.96 1.54
CA LYS A 77 -31.93 -16.84 1.89
C LYS A 77 -31.59 -17.82 3.02
N GLU A 78 -30.36 -18.32 3.02
CA GLU A 78 -29.87 -19.27 4.01
C GLU A 78 -29.25 -18.61 5.26
N GLY A 79 -29.17 -17.26 5.28
CA GLY A 79 -28.56 -16.51 6.39
C GLY A 79 -27.07 -16.76 6.57
N GLN A 80 -26.34 -17.05 5.48
CA GLN A 80 -24.93 -17.39 5.46
C GLN A 80 -24.13 -16.40 4.63
N SER A 81 -22.79 -16.38 4.81
CA SER A 81 -21.91 -15.63 3.91
C SER A 81 -21.84 -16.29 2.52
N ILE A 82 -21.40 -15.53 1.53
CA ILE A 82 -21.15 -16.07 0.19
C ILE A 82 -20.11 -17.19 0.27
N TRP A 83 -19.06 -17.03 1.06
CA TRP A 83 -18.04 -18.06 1.27
C TRP A 83 -18.61 -19.35 1.82
N GLN A 84 -19.41 -19.27 2.89
CA GLN A 84 -20.09 -20.44 3.49
C GLN A 84 -20.99 -21.14 2.47
N THR A 85 -21.73 -20.38 1.68
CA THR A 85 -22.58 -20.93 0.61
C THR A 85 -21.77 -21.66 -0.46
N LEU A 86 -20.62 -21.09 -0.90
CA LEU A 86 -19.76 -21.70 -1.90
C LEU A 86 -19.02 -22.93 -1.37
N ASN A 87 -18.73 -22.97 -0.08
CA ASN A 87 -18.00 -24.07 0.59
C ASN A 87 -18.90 -25.17 1.12
N SER A 88 -20.20 -25.09 0.88
CA SER A 88 -21.22 -26.06 1.28
C SER A 88 -21.86 -26.75 0.08
N ASN A 89 -22.69 -27.74 0.34
CA ASN A 89 -23.49 -28.40 -0.69
C ASN A 89 -24.51 -27.48 -1.36
N LEU A 90 -24.78 -26.28 -0.81
CA LEU A 90 -25.70 -25.29 -1.37
C LEU A 90 -25.28 -24.80 -2.76
N ILE A 91 -24.00 -24.95 -3.12
CA ILE A 91 -23.51 -24.66 -4.48
C ILE A 91 -24.25 -25.47 -5.54
N GLU A 92 -24.71 -26.68 -5.21
CA GLU A 92 -25.45 -27.55 -6.12
C GLU A 92 -26.85 -27.00 -6.42
N ASP A 93 -27.46 -26.32 -5.47
CA ASP A 93 -28.80 -25.74 -5.59
C ASP A 93 -28.80 -24.41 -6.37
N ILE A 94 -27.62 -23.86 -6.67
CA ILE A 94 -27.52 -22.65 -7.46
C ILE A 94 -27.83 -22.96 -8.91
N ASN A 95 -28.85 -22.30 -9.48
CA ASN A 95 -29.28 -22.50 -10.86
C ASN A 95 -28.29 -21.86 -11.85
N VAL A 96 -27.15 -22.52 -12.08
CA VAL A 96 -26.11 -22.14 -13.04
C VAL A 96 -25.65 -23.38 -13.83
N GLN A 97 -25.03 -23.14 -14.99
CA GLN A 97 -24.51 -24.24 -15.84
C GLN A 97 -23.42 -25.03 -15.09
N LYS A 98 -23.30 -26.33 -15.42
CA LYS A 98 -22.32 -27.23 -14.83
C LYS A 98 -20.88 -26.69 -14.91
N ASN A 99 -20.50 -26.12 -16.05
CA ASN A 99 -19.18 -25.51 -16.22
C ASN A 99 -18.94 -24.33 -15.26
N THR A 100 -19.99 -23.55 -14.96
CA THR A 100 -19.88 -22.46 -13.99
C THR A 100 -19.74 -23.00 -12.57
N LYS A 101 -20.44 -24.09 -12.23
CA LYS A 101 -20.26 -24.77 -10.93
C LYS A 101 -18.84 -25.27 -10.75
N ASN A 102 -18.26 -25.87 -11.78
CA ASN A 102 -16.86 -26.32 -11.73
C ASN A 102 -15.91 -25.15 -11.48
N ARG A 103 -16.05 -24.02 -12.18
CA ARG A 103 -15.26 -22.81 -11.95
C ARG A 103 -15.40 -22.25 -10.53
N LEU A 104 -16.59 -22.33 -9.97
CA LEU A 104 -16.82 -21.93 -8.57
C LEU A 104 -16.09 -22.87 -7.60
N ARG A 105 -16.14 -24.18 -7.86
CA ARG A 105 -15.40 -25.18 -7.06
C ARG A 105 -13.89 -24.98 -7.16
N ASP A 106 -13.36 -24.76 -8.37
CA ASP A 106 -11.93 -24.48 -8.59
C ASP A 106 -11.49 -23.24 -7.80
N PHE A 107 -12.30 -22.18 -7.84
CA PHE A 107 -12.06 -20.98 -7.03
C PHE A 107 -12.08 -21.29 -5.53
N THR A 108 -13.07 -22.05 -5.05
CA THR A 108 -13.19 -22.42 -3.63
C THR A 108 -11.98 -23.26 -3.19
N GLN A 109 -11.55 -24.24 -3.98
CA GLN A 109 -10.36 -25.05 -3.68
C GLN A 109 -9.08 -24.23 -3.64
N MET A 110 -8.90 -23.31 -4.60
CA MET A 110 -7.77 -22.37 -4.58
C MET A 110 -7.77 -21.52 -3.30
N MET A 111 -8.92 -20.97 -2.93
CA MET A 111 -9.04 -20.17 -1.70
C MET A 111 -8.81 -20.99 -0.44
N GLN A 112 -9.29 -22.24 -0.37
CA GLN A 112 -9.04 -23.14 0.76
C GLN A 112 -7.53 -23.38 0.98
N LYS A 113 -6.75 -23.56 -0.08
CA LYS A 113 -5.29 -23.67 0.01
C LYS A 113 -4.66 -22.38 0.58
N LEU A 114 -5.14 -21.20 0.16
CA LEU A 114 -4.65 -19.92 0.65
C LEU A 114 -5.01 -19.68 2.10
N LEU A 115 -6.21 -20.10 2.54
CA LEU A 115 -6.66 -19.98 3.94
C LEU A 115 -5.79 -20.80 4.91
N GLN A 116 -5.17 -21.89 4.45
CA GLN A 116 -4.25 -22.70 5.28
C GLN A 116 -2.92 -21.98 5.59
N LEU A 117 -2.65 -20.85 4.91
CA LEU A 117 -1.40 -20.11 5.06
C LEU A 117 -1.44 -19.01 6.12
N THR A 118 -2.50 -18.90 6.90
CA THR A 118 -2.74 -17.77 7.83
C THR A 118 -1.60 -17.57 8.83
N ASP A 119 -0.93 -18.66 9.23
CA ASP A 119 0.17 -18.65 10.20
C ASP A 119 1.57 -18.52 9.57
N ASN A 120 1.63 -18.45 8.23
CA ASN A 120 2.89 -18.32 7.50
C ASN A 120 3.42 -16.88 7.56
N ASN A 121 4.67 -16.72 7.14
CA ASN A 121 5.26 -15.41 6.94
C ASN A 121 4.46 -14.62 5.87
N ILE A 122 4.24 -13.33 6.12
CA ILE A 122 3.45 -12.44 5.23
C ILE A 122 3.95 -12.50 3.79
N PHE A 123 5.27 -12.55 3.58
CA PHE A 123 5.86 -12.61 2.26
C PHE A 123 5.56 -13.94 1.56
N GLU A 124 5.58 -15.06 2.28
CA GLU A 124 5.20 -16.38 1.75
C GLU A 124 3.72 -16.43 1.34
N ILE A 125 2.85 -15.78 2.12
CA ILE A 125 1.41 -15.70 1.81
C ILE A 125 1.19 -15.03 0.46
N ILE A 126 1.79 -13.85 0.24
CA ILE A 126 1.58 -13.13 -1.02
C ILE A 126 2.26 -13.81 -2.21
N GLU A 127 3.44 -14.43 -2.04
CA GLU A 127 4.08 -15.21 -3.11
C GLU A 127 3.19 -16.36 -3.57
N LYS A 128 2.66 -17.15 -2.63
CA LYS A 128 1.73 -18.24 -2.93
C LYS A 128 0.42 -17.73 -3.53
N LEU A 129 -0.12 -16.61 -3.02
CA LEU A 129 -1.31 -15.99 -3.61
C LEU A 129 -1.09 -15.63 -5.08
N ILE A 130 0.03 -15.00 -5.41
CA ILE A 130 0.35 -14.63 -6.80
C ILE A 130 0.52 -15.87 -7.67
N ALA A 131 1.16 -16.93 -7.15
CA ALA A 131 1.35 -18.19 -7.85
C ALA A 131 0.01 -18.91 -8.11
N GLU A 132 -0.83 -19.10 -7.09
CA GLU A 132 -2.12 -19.81 -7.22
C GLU A 132 -3.14 -19.03 -8.06
N THR A 133 -3.11 -17.72 -8.05
CA THR A 133 -4.04 -16.88 -8.82
C THR A 133 -3.58 -16.62 -10.25
N GLU A 134 -2.30 -16.83 -10.56
CA GLU A 134 -1.67 -16.54 -11.84
C GLU A 134 -1.85 -15.08 -12.34
N ILE A 135 -2.15 -14.14 -11.44
CA ILE A 135 -2.44 -12.73 -11.79
C ILE A 135 -1.31 -12.13 -12.64
N VAL A 136 -0.05 -12.31 -12.20
CA VAL A 136 1.11 -11.76 -12.91
C VAL A 136 1.32 -12.43 -14.26
N HIS A 137 1.09 -13.74 -14.36
CA HIS A 137 1.19 -14.48 -15.62
C HIS A 137 0.18 -13.93 -16.61
N LYS A 138 -1.09 -13.82 -16.23
CA LYS A 138 -2.16 -13.32 -17.11
C LYS A 138 -1.98 -11.86 -17.54
N LEU A 139 -1.40 -11.02 -16.68
CA LEU A 139 -1.04 -9.65 -17.09
C LEU A 139 0.09 -9.61 -18.11
N LYS A 140 1.00 -10.59 -18.08
CA LYS A 140 2.12 -10.71 -19.04
C LYS A 140 1.74 -11.36 -20.35
N GLU A 141 0.63 -12.08 -20.44
CA GLU A 141 0.10 -12.63 -21.70
C GLU A 141 -0.28 -11.53 -22.70
N ASP A 142 -0.75 -10.38 -22.20
CA ASP A 142 -1.00 -9.18 -22.99
C ASP A 142 -0.12 -8.02 -22.49
N PRO A 143 1.15 -7.91 -22.97
CA PRO A 143 2.16 -7.02 -22.41
C PRO A 143 1.99 -5.56 -22.87
N THR A 144 0.80 -5.00 -22.68
CA THR A 144 0.56 -3.58 -22.87
C THR A 144 1.32 -2.77 -21.79
N ASP A 145 1.62 -1.50 -22.09
CA ASP A 145 2.28 -0.62 -21.11
C ASP A 145 1.47 -0.50 -19.81
N GLU A 146 0.14 -0.57 -19.89
CA GLU A 146 -0.74 -0.59 -18.73
C GLU A 146 -0.58 -1.87 -17.90
N ASN A 147 -0.62 -3.04 -18.54
CA ASN A 147 -0.46 -4.33 -17.86
C ASN A 147 0.95 -4.46 -17.25
N MET A 148 1.99 -3.99 -17.94
CA MET A 148 3.34 -3.97 -17.39
C MET A 148 3.46 -3.04 -16.18
N ASN A 149 2.77 -1.89 -16.19
CA ASN A 149 2.68 -1.02 -15.02
C ASN A 149 1.97 -1.69 -13.84
N ARG A 150 0.90 -2.45 -14.10
CA ARG A 150 0.21 -3.26 -13.06
C ARG A 150 1.14 -4.33 -12.48
N VAL A 151 1.89 -5.04 -13.30
CA VAL A 151 2.91 -6.01 -12.85
C VAL A 151 3.95 -5.33 -11.95
N ASN A 152 4.44 -4.16 -12.34
CA ASN A 152 5.39 -3.39 -11.53
C ASN A 152 4.76 -2.97 -10.19
N ASN A 153 3.50 -2.53 -10.18
CA ASN A 153 2.80 -2.18 -8.95
C ASN A 153 2.63 -3.38 -8.00
N ILE A 154 2.34 -4.56 -8.54
CA ILE A 154 2.30 -5.81 -7.77
C ILE A 154 3.69 -6.12 -7.18
N GLY A 155 4.76 -5.92 -7.96
CA GLY A 155 6.13 -6.06 -7.48
C GLY A 155 6.46 -5.12 -6.32
N GLU A 156 5.99 -3.87 -6.35
CA GLU A 156 6.16 -2.92 -5.25
C GLU A 156 5.35 -3.31 -4.00
N LEU A 157 4.17 -3.92 -4.16
CA LEU A 157 3.42 -4.47 -3.03
C LEU A 157 4.19 -5.62 -2.37
N LEU A 158 4.72 -6.56 -3.17
CA LEU A 158 5.59 -7.66 -2.69
C LEU A 158 6.76 -7.12 -1.87
N ASN A 159 7.45 -6.11 -2.40
CA ASN A 159 8.58 -5.47 -1.72
C ASN A 159 8.16 -4.84 -0.38
N SER A 160 7.00 -4.16 -0.36
CA SER A 160 6.46 -3.55 0.87
C SER A 160 6.14 -4.60 1.93
N MET A 161 5.54 -5.72 1.53
CA MET A 161 5.20 -6.82 2.44
C MET A 161 6.46 -7.52 2.97
N LYS A 162 7.49 -7.68 2.14
CA LYS A 162 8.78 -8.22 2.56
C LYS A 162 9.45 -7.34 3.60
N ILE A 163 9.59 -6.04 3.30
CA ILE A 163 10.15 -5.06 4.24
C ILE A 163 9.34 -5.02 5.55
N PHE A 164 8.00 -5.13 5.46
CA PHE A 164 7.14 -5.16 6.64
C PHE A 164 7.40 -6.42 7.48
N SER A 165 7.54 -7.59 6.85
CA SER A 165 7.82 -8.85 7.53
C SER A 165 9.18 -8.84 8.26
N GLU A 166 10.17 -8.13 7.71
CA GLU A 166 11.53 -8.03 8.28
C GLU A 166 11.63 -7.03 9.45
N ARG A 167 10.69 -6.07 9.59
CA ARG A 167 10.74 -5.03 10.65
C ARG A 167 10.59 -5.58 12.06
N LYS A 168 9.80 -6.65 12.26
CA LYS A 168 9.57 -7.29 13.56
C LYS A 168 9.35 -8.79 13.35
N LYS A 169 9.90 -9.62 14.24
CA LYS A 169 9.79 -11.09 14.17
C LYS A 169 8.38 -11.68 14.17
N ASN A 170 7.35 -10.92 14.59
CA ASN A 170 5.98 -11.39 14.79
C ASN A 170 4.93 -10.47 14.12
N ASN A 171 5.26 -9.86 12.99
CA ASN A 171 4.27 -9.11 12.21
C ASN A 171 3.31 -10.09 11.53
N THR A 172 2.01 -9.88 11.70
CA THR A 172 0.96 -10.69 11.09
C THR A 172 0.40 -10.01 9.84
N LEU A 173 -0.26 -10.78 8.98
CA LEU A 173 -0.98 -10.24 7.82
C LEU A 173 -2.04 -9.21 8.26
N LEU A 174 -2.69 -9.43 9.39
CA LEU A 174 -3.65 -8.49 9.97
C LEU A 174 -2.99 -7.15 10.32
N ASP A 175 -1.77 -7.17 10.88
CA ASP A 175 -1.04 -5.93 11.21
C ASP A 175 -0.70 -5.14 9.94
N PHE A 176 -0.33 -5.83 8.86
CA PHE A 176 -0.10 -5.19 7.56
C PHE A 176 -1.37 -4.54 7.00
N ILE A 177 -2.50 -5.26 7.00
CA ILE A 177 -3.77 -4.73 6.51
C ILE A 177 -4.24 -3.53 7.35
N ASN A 178 -4.06 -3.59 8.66
CA ASN A 178 -4.37 -2.45 9.55
C ASN A 178 -3.50 -1.24 9.25
N GLU A 179 -2.18 -1.42 9.03
CA GLU A 179 -1.27 -0.33 8.65
C GLU A 179 -1.74 0.32 7.34
N VAL A 180 -2.10 -0.48 6.33
CA VAL A 180 -2.61 0.01 5.04
C VAL A 180 -3.96 0.73 5.19
N SER A 181 -4.89 0.18 5.96
CA SER A 181 -6.24 0.77 6.13
C SER A 181 -6.21 2.10 6.86
N LEU A 182 -5.30 2.26 7.83
CA LEU A 182 -5.05 3.54 8.49
C LEU A 182 -4.46 4.59 7.54
N ASP A 183 -3.81 4.13 6.49
CA ASP A 183 -3.22 4.99 5.48
C ASP A 183 -4.26 5.52 4.48
N GLU A 184 -5.24 4.69 4.09
CA GLU A 184 -6.32 5.09 3.17
C GLU A 184 -7.19 6.21 3.75
N THR A 185 -7.47 6.18 5.05
CA THR A 185 -8.32 7.19 5.71
C THR A 185 -7.69 8.58 5.81
N LYS A 186 -6.36 8.67 5.79
CA LYS A 186 -5.64 9.96 5.85
C LYS A 186 -5.63 10.70 4.51
N ASP A 187 -5.86 10.01 3.39
CA ASP A 187 -5.87 10.64 2.07
C ASP A 187 -7.13 11.49 1.85
N ASP A 188 -8.24 11.18 2.54
CA ASP A 188 -9.52 11.88 2.42
C ASP A 188 -9.63 13.16 3.29
N GLU A 189 -8.78 13.32 4.33
CA GLU A 189 -8.89 14.41 5.31
C GLU A 189 -7.99 15.63 5.03
N LYS A 190 -7.23 15.66 3.92
CA LYS A 190 -6.19 16.68 3.72
C LYS A 190 -6.69 18.00 3.14
N THR A 191 -7.13 18.89 4.03
CA THR A 191 -7.30 20.33 3.78
C THR A 191 -6.06 21.17 4.11
N SER A 192 -4.90 20.57 4.40
CA SER A 192 -3.70 21.38 4.68
C SER A 192 -3.21 22.06 3.40
N LYS A 193 -2.90 23.37 3.49
CA LYS A 193 -2.35 24.14 2.38
C LYS A 193 -0.92 23.75 2.02
N ASP A 194 -0.18 23.14 2.96
CA ASP A 194 1.21 22.75 2.80
C ASP A 194 1.31 21.24 2.52
N TYR A 195 1.71 20.89 1.31
CA TYR A 195 1.94 19.51 0.88
C TYR A 195 3.02 19.40 -0.17
N VAL A 196 3.69 18.25 -0.23
CA VAL A 196 4.60 17.89 -1.33
C VAL A 196 3.78 17.36 -2.51
N SER A 197 4.02 17.92 -3.69
CA SER A 197 3.38 17.48 -4.94
C SER A 197 4.13 16.30 -5.54
N LEU A 198 3.46 15.16 -5.71
CA LEU A 198 3.98 14.00 -6.41
C LEU A 198 3.32 13.91 -7.79
N MET A 199 4.12 13.89 -8.85
CA MET A 199 3.62 13.84 -10.22
C MET A 199 4.62 13.19 -11.17
N THR A 200 4.15 12.77 -12.34
CA THR A 200 5.04 12.36 -13.44
C THR A 200 5.61 13.58 -14.15
N ILE A 201 6.72 13.37 -14.88
CA ILE A 201 7.31 14.44 -15.70
C ILE A 201 6.31 15.00 -16.73
N HIS A 202 5.49 14.12 -17.33
CA HIS A 202 4.47 14.57 -18.27
C HIS A 202 3.44 15.52 -17.64
N GLN A 203 3.07 15.26 -16.39
CA GLN A 203 2.12 16.09 -15.65
C GLN A 203 2.71 17.41 -15.16
N SER A 204 4.02 17.49 -15.05
CA SER A 204 4.72 18.73 -14.68
C SER A 204 4.87 19.72 -15.84
N LYS A 205 4.54 19.32 -17.07
CA LYS A 205 4.64 20.20 -18.25
C LYS A 205 3.75 21.43 -18.08
N GLY A 206 4.37 22.62 -18.17
CA GLY A 206 3.67 23.89 -17.99
C GLY A 206 3.55 24.38 -16.55
N LEU A 207 4.00 23.58 -15.57
CA LEU A 207 4.08 23.98 -14.16
C LEU A 207 5.52 24.38 -13.84
N GLU A 208 5.70 25.16 -12.76
CA GLU A 208 7.01 25.55 -12.24
C GLU A 208 6.97 25.51 -10.71
N PHE A 209 8.10 25.10 -10.10
CA PHE A 209 8.21 24.91 -8.67
C PHE A 209 9.55 25.49 -8.16
N SER A 210 9.55 26.09 -6.98
CA SER A 210 10.79 26.60 -6.37
C SER A 210 11.86 25.54 -6.20
N HIS A 211 11.47 24.31 -5.79
CA HIS A 211 12.36 23.19 -5.54
C HIS A 211 11.76 21.93 -6.13
N ILE A 212 12.55 21.17 -6.86
CA ILE A 212 12.11 19.90 -7.44
C ILE A 212 13.09 18.77 -7.11
N TYR A 213 12.53 17.57 -6.97
CA TYR A 213 13.27 16.33 -6.75
C TYR A 213 12.93 15.36 -7.88
N ILE A 214 13.88 15.14 -8.80
CA ILE A 214 13.74 14.17 -9.90
C ILE A 214 14.32 12.85 -9.39
N VAL A 215 13.50 11.83 -9.23
CA VAL A 215 13.87 10.56 -8.61
C VAL A 215 13.84 9.42 -9.61
N GLY A 216 14.67 8.40 -9.35
CA GLY A 216 14.72 7.20 -10.19
C GLY A 216 15.45 7.39 -11.51
N LEU A 217 16.50 8.22 -11.52
CA LEU A 217 17.39 8.38 -12.67
C LEU A 217 18.36 7.22 -12.79
N GLU A 218 17.84 6.08 -13.23
CA GLU A 218 18.56 4.81 -13.35
C GLU A 218 18.42 4.25 -14.75
N THR A 219 19.51 3.74 -15.32
CA THR A 219 19.53 3.05 -16.62
C THR A 219 18.59 1.84 -16.58
N GLY A 220 17.69 1.74 -17.56
CA GLY A 220 16.61 0.73 -17.60
C GLY A 220 15.32 1.13 -16.88
N LEU A 221 15.32 2.29 -16.19
CA LEU A 221 14.15 2.90 -15.57
C LEU A 221 13.83 4.26 -16.18
N PHE A 222 14.80 5.14 -16.22
CA PHE A 222 14.78 6.42 -16.93
C PHE A 222 16.21 6.79 -17.37
N PRO A 223 16.55 6.51 -18.65
CA PRO A 223 15.70 5.97 -19.70
C PRO A 223 15.30 4.52 -19.48
N SER A 224 14.12 4.17 -20.02
CA SER A 224 13.56 2.82 -19.94
C SER A 224 14.37 1.83 -20.79
N GLN A 225 14.35 0.55 -20.43
CA GLN A 225 15.07 -0.48 -21.19
C GLN A 225 14.62 -0.53 -22.68
N LYS A 226 13.33 -0.28 -22.94
CA LYS A 226 12.78 -0.23 -24.30
C LYS A 226 13.35 0.97 -25.07
N SER A 227 13.41 2.13 -24.42
CA SER A 227 13.91 3.36 -25.06
C SER A 227 15.40 3.32 -25.37
N ILE A 228 16.19 2.61 -24.54
CA ILE A 228 17.63 2.42 -24.80
C ILE A 228 17.88 1.66 -26.11
N GLN A 229 16.98 0.76 -26.49
CA GLN A 229 17.09 -0.06 -27.70
C GLN A 229 16.62 0.68 -28.97
N GLU A 230 15.89 1.78 -28.81
CA GLU A 230 15.29 2.52 -29.92
C GLU A 230 15.70 4.00 -29.86
N PRO A 231 16.59 4.47 -30.77
CA PRO A 231 17.13 5.83 -30.71
C PRO A 231 16.06 6.94 -30.67
N ARG A 232 14.95 6.75 -31.39
CA ARG A 232 13.84 7.73 -31.40
C ARG A 232 13.17 7.86 -30.04
N LEU A 233 12.92 6.75 -29.37
CA LEU A 233 12.33 6.74 -28.04
C LEU A 233 13.31 7.29 -26.98
N LEU A 234 14.62 7.03 -27.18
CA LEU A 234 15.65 7.55 -26.29
C LEU A 234 15.71 9.09 -26.35
N GLU A 235 15.63 9.66 -27.54
CA GLU A 235 15.58 11.11 -27.72
C GLU A 235 14.32 11.73 -27.09
N GLU A 236 13.20 11.03 -27.15
CA GLU A 236 11.97 11.50 -26.50
C GLU A 236 12.13 11.51 -24.97
N GLU A 237 12.72 10.46 -24.37
CA GLU A 237 13.00 10.46 -22.92
C GLU A 237 14.05 11.52 -22.52
N ARG A 238 15.02 11.81 -23.39
CA ARG A 238 15.96 12.94 -23.17
C ARG A 238 15.22 14.30 -23.15
N ARG A 239 14.27 14.50 -24.04
CA ARG A 239 13.41 15.71 -24.02
C ARG A 239 12.57 15.78 -22.76
N LEU A 240 12.03 14.65 -22.28
CA LEU A 240 11.33 14.59 -21.02
C LEU A 240 12.24 14.94 -19.83
N PHE A 241 13.51 14.49 -19.86
CA PHE A 241 14.46 14.86 -18.82
C PHE A 241 14.74 16.37 -18.83
N TYR A 242 14.92 16.95 -20.01
CA TYR A 242 15.03 18.41 -20.16
C TYR A 242 13.81 19.13 -19.59
N VAL A 243 12.61 18.67 -19.93
CA VAL A 243 11.37 19.23 -19.36
C VAL A 243 11.39 19.15 -17.84
N ALA A 244 11.78 18.01 -17.26
CA ALA A 244 11.82 17.84 -15.80
C ALA A 244 12.76 18.86 -15.14
N ILE A 245 13.99 19.01 -15.62
CA ILE A 245 14.96 19.96 -15.06
C ILE A 245 14.46 21.39 -15.15
N THR A 246 13.84 21.78 -16.27
CA THR A 246 13.35 23.14 -16.48
C THR A 246 12.10 23.48 -15.66
N ARG A 247 11.57 22.57 -14.84
CA ARG A 247 10.47 22.87 -13.90
C ARG A 247 10.94 23.51 -12.60
N GLY A 248 12.25 23.41 -12.28
CA GLY A 248 12.80 24.00 -11.07
C GLY A 248 13.22 25.44 -11.27
N ILE A 249 12.75 26.34 -10.39
CA ILE A 249 13.10 27.77 -10.42
C ILE A 249 14.41 28.00 -9.65
N ASN A 250 14.51 27.45 -8.42
CA ASN A 250 15.64 27.73 -7.52
C ASN A 250 16.58 26.55 -7.39
N GLU A 251 16.03 25.35 -7.24
CA GLU A 251 16.82 24.14 -6.96
C GLU A 251 16.25 22.92 -7.67
N VAL A 252 17.15 22.11 -8.22
CA VAL A 252 16.83 20.82 -8.85
C VAL A 252 17.72 19.77 -8.20
N VAL A 253 17.12 18.82 -7.52
CA VAL A 253 17.81 17.65 -6.97
C VAL A 253 17.51 16.43 -7.83
N VAL A 254 18.54 15.77 -8.35
CA VAL A 254 18.42 14.52 -9.09
C VAL A 254 18.93 13.37 -8.25
N SER A 255 18.23 12.23 -8.26
CA SER A 255 18.62 11.09 -7.45
C SER A 255 18.42 9.75 -8.15
N TYR A 256 19.26 8.79 -7.81
CA TYR A 256 19.21 7.41 -8.26
C TYR A 256 19.51 6.47 -7.10
N ALA A 257 19.02 5.23 -7.18
CA ALA A 257 19.34 4.18 -6.22
C ALA A 257 20.40 3.25 -6.83
N THR A 258 21.41 2.89 -6.04
CA THR A 258 22.42 1.90 -6.45
C THR A 258 21.91 0.47 -6.33
N ASN A 259 20.96 0.25 -5.42
CA ASN A 259 20.31 -1.02 -5.19
C ASN A 259 18.80 -0.79 -5.08
N ARG A 260 18.03 -1.67 -5.70
CA ARG A 260 16.57 -1.59 -5.70
C ARG A 260 15.98 -2.97 -5.49
N PHE A 261 15.00 -3.08 -4.61
CA PHE A 261 14.17 -4.27 -4.52
C PHE A 261 13.20 -4.32 -5.70
N ARG A 262 13.19 -5.45 -6.41
CA ARG A 262 12.19 -5.75 -7.46
C ARG A 262 11.72 -7.19 -7.30
N PHE A 263 10.41 -7.40 -7.19
CA PHE A 263 9.82 -8.74 -7.03
C PHE A 263 10.46 -9.56 -5.89
N GLY A 264 10.70 -8.90 -4.75
CA GLY A 264 11.28 -9.55 -3.57
C GLY A 264 12.79 -9.80 -3.63
N THR A 265 13.47 -9.44 -4.73
CA THR A 265 14.92 -9.60 -4.89
C THR A 265 15.65 -8.27 -4.95
N MET A 266 16.86 -8.21 -4.38
CA MET A 266 17.73 -7.06 -4.50
C MET A 266 18.41 -7.07 -5.88
N THR A 267 18.21 -6.00 -6.65
CA THR A 267 18.87 -5.81 -7.94
C THR A 267 19.78 -4.57 -7.88
N GLN A 268 20.95 -4.67 -8.44
CA GLN A 268 21.85 -3.53 -8.60
C GLN A 268 21.37 -2.66 -9.76
N SER A 269 21.30 -1.36 -9.53
CA SER A 269 20.95 -0.36 -10.54
C SER A 269 22.15 0.52 -10.88
N GLN A 270 22.20 0.96 -12.12
CA GLN A 270 23.23 1.90 -12.59
C GLN A 270 22.64 3.30 -12.75
N LYS A 271 23.44 4.31 -12.44
CA LYS A 271 23.11 5.71 -12.68
C LYS A 271 22.68 5.90 -14.14
N SER A 272 21.63 6.69 -14.35
CA SER A 272 21.21 7.11 -15.70
C SER A 272 22.32 7.92 -16.37
N PHE A 273 22.65 7.57 -17.60
CA PHE A 273 23.62 8.34 -18.38
C PHE A 273 23.15 9.74 -18.73
N PHE A 274 21.85 10.05 -18.62
CA PHE A 274 21.36 11.43 -18.74
C PHE A 274 21.94 12.36 -17.68
N ILE A 275 22.31 11.84 -16.50
CA ILE A 275 22.98 12.65 -15.46
C ILE A 275 24.38 13.06 -15.94
N ASP A 276 25.07 12.17 -16.66
CA ASP A 276 26.42 12.45 -17.17
C ASP A 276 26.43 13.43 -18.35
N GLU A 277 25.26 13.65 -18.98
CA GLU A 277 25.09 14.69 -20.02
C GLU A 277 24.97 16.11 -19.43
N ILE A 278 24.74 16.26 -18.12
CA ILE A 278 24.70 17.56 -17.46
C ILE A 278 26.12 18.07 -17.28
N ASN A 279 26.36 19.33 -17.66
CA ASN A 279 27.69 19.93 -17.48
C ASN A 279 28.08 19.97 -16.00
N PRO A 280 29.21 19.34 -15.61
CA PRO A 280 29.68 19.25 -14.21
C PRO A 280 29.84 20.59 -13.50
N LEU A 281 30.03 21.68 -14.24
CA LEU A 281 30.13 23.03 -13.66
C LEU A 281 28.83 23.50 -12.97
N PHE A 282 27.70 22.89 -13.31
CA PHE A 282 26.38 23.25 -12.75
C PHE A 282 25.84 22.17 -11.80
N THR A 283 26.67 21.18 -11.43
CA THR A 283 26.25 20.08 -10.55
C THR A 283 27.13 19.98 -9.32
N GLU A 284 26.50 19.72 -8.18
CA GLU A 284 27.18 19.33 -6.95
C GLU A 284 26.77 17.90 -6.58
N GLU A 285 27.74 17.01 -6.41
CA GLU A 285 27.45 15.63 -6.04
C GLU A 285 27.36 15.51 -4.51
N LEU A 286 26.17 15.14 -4.04
CA LEU A 286 25.90 14.86 -2.64
C LEU A 286 25.95 13.35 -2.39
N THR A 287 27.02 12.85 -1.77
CA THR A 287 27.12 11.45 -1.36
C THR A 287 26.39 11.24 -0.02
N TYR A 288 25.28 10.50 -0.04
CA TYR A 288 24.61 10.08 1.18
C TYR A 288 25.27 8.82 1.76
N ASN A 289 26.22 9.03 2.67
CA ASN A 289 26.78 7.94 3.48
C ASN A 289 25.83 7.68 4.67
N GLY A 290 25.04 6.62 4.61
CA GLY A 290 24.02 6.24 5.61
C GLY A 290 24.54 5.99 7.04
N ASN A 291 25.81 6.22 7.33
CA ASN A 291 26.45 6.05 8.65
C ASN A 291 27.53 7.11 8.88
N LYS A 292 27.19 8.38 8.90
CA LYS A 292 28.06 9.39 9.56
C LYS A 292 27.21 10.50 10.17
N ASN A 293 27.40 10.68 11.47
CA ASN A 293 26.99 11.83 12.24
C ASN A 293 27.20 13.12 11.44
N PHE A 294 26.16 13.92 11.32
CA PHE A 294 26.26 15.28 10.79
C PHE A 294 27.30 16.06 11.61
N SER A 295 28.52 16.13 11.13
CA SER A 295 29.52 17.08 11.64
C SER A 295 29.26 18.42 10.95
N ASN A 296 28.91 19.36 11.76
CA ASN A 296 28.72 20.78 11.52
C ASN A 296 29.53 21.38 10.34
N LYS A 297 28.85 21.83 9.30
CA LYS A 297 29.31 23.02 8.55
C LYS A 297 28.14 24.02 8.51
N LYS A 298 28.39 25.13 9.20
CA LYS A 298 27.69 26.41 9.28
C LYS A 298 26.15 26.39 9.07
N LYS A 299 25.46 26.37 10.23
CA LYS A 299 24.07 26.79 10.39
C LYS A 299 23.94 28.26 9.98
N GLN A 300 23.13 28.55 8.97
CA GLN A 300 22.36 29.77 8.94
C GLN A 300 21.13 29.53 9.81
N ASP A 301 20.98 30.43 10.78
CA ASP A 301 20.02 30.30 11.89
C ASP A 301 18.57 30.35 11.39
N TRP A 302 17.89 29.24 11.51
CA TRP A 302 16.42 29.20 11.59
C TRP A 302 16.06 28.90 13.03
N HIS A 303 15.76 29.96 13.79
CA HIS A 303 15.26 29.81 15.16
C HIS A 303 13.84 29.24 15.17
N ILE A 304 13.72 27.94 15.39
CA ILE A 304 12.53 27.33 15.96
C ILE A 304 12.96 26.75 17.30
N LYS A 305 12.59 27.45 18.37
CA LYS A 305 12.71 26.95 19.75
C LYS A 305 11.64 25.89 19.95
N ASN A 306 12.02 24.62 20.02
CA ASN A 306 11.25 23.60 20.73
C ASN A 306 12.21 22.54 21.28
N THR A 307 12.45 22.60 22.55
CA THR A 307 13.16 21.59 23.36
C THR A 307 12.22 20.41 23.63
N PRO A 308 12.60 19.15 23.33
CA PRO A 308 11.82 18.01 23.78
C PRO A 308 12.13 17.66 25.23
N PRO A 309 11.12 17.25 26.04
CA PRO A 309 11.34 16.85 27.42
C PRO A 309 12.02 15.48 27.53
N GLN A 310 12.96 15.38 28.48
CA GLN A 310 13.68 14.15 28.80
C GLN A 310 12.73 13.07 29.36
N LEU A 311 12.77 11.86 28.76
CA LEU A 311 12.04 10.68 29.20
C LEU A 311 12.78 9.98 30.35
N LYS A 312 12.19 9.96 31.53
CA LYS A 312 12.60 9.09 32.65
C LYS A 312 12.14 7.65 32.41
N ASN A 313 13.06 6.70 32.55
CA ASN A 313 12.81 5.25 32.46
C ASN A 313 11.72 4.78 33.40
N ARG A 314 10.61 4.25 32.89
CA ARG A 314 9.63 3.46 33.63
C ARG A 314 9.65 2.01 33.18
N LYS A 315 9.83 1.09 34.13
CA LYS A 315 9.82 -0.38 33.94
C LYS A 315 8.46 -0.87 33.42
N LEU A 316 8.50 -1.67 32.35
CA LEU A 316 7.32 -2.30 31.74
C LEU A 316 6.82 -3.48 32.57
N ARG A 317 5.53 -3.51 32.92
CA ARG A 317 4.81 -4.64 33.46
C ARG A 317 4.21 -5.48 32.31
N LYS A 318 4.46 -6.79 32.30
CA LYS A 318 3.84 -7.74 31.36
C LYS A 318 2.35 -7.86 31.66
N ILE A 319 1.51 -7.67 30.65
CA ILE A 319 0.06 -7.95 30.70
C ILE A 319 -0.26 -9.02 29.66
N THR A 320 -0.86 -10.10 30.11
CA THR A 320 -1.37 -11.23 29.30
C THR A 320 -2.59 -10.81 28.49
N THR A 321 -2.62 -11.23 27.23
CA THR A 321 -3.67 -10.88 26.25
C THR A 321 -4.77 -11.95 26.22
N GLU A 322 -6.00 -11.55 26.48
CA GLU A 322 -7.20 -12.30 26.09
C GLU A 322 -7.94 -11.54 24.97
N THR A 323 -8.34 -12.27 23.96
CA THR A 323 -9.08 -11.79 22.78
C THR A 323 -10.57 -11.70 23.13
N THR A 324 -11.20 -10.57 22.90
CA THR A 324 -12.65 -10.38 23.15
C THR A 324 -13.42 -10.14 21.85
N HIS A 325 -14.51 -10.87 21.74
CA HIS A 325 -15.58 -10.75 20.75
C HIS A 325 -16.33 -9.41 20.86
N ILE A 326 -17.12 -9.08 19.82
CA ILE A 326 -17.95 -7.88 19.67
C ILE A 326 -18.54 -7.45 21.02
N MET A 327 -18.08 -6.30 21.54
CA MET A 327 -18.57 -5.71 22.78
C MET A 327 -19.33 -4.43 22.48
N ASP A 328 -20.37 -4.18 23.30
CA ASP A 328 -21.09 -2.93 23.33
C ASP A 328 -20.13 -1.80 23.75
N LEU A 329 -19.68 -1.02 22.76
CA LEU A 329 -18.79 0.10 22.96
C LEU A 329 -19.60 1.36 23.25
N ASN A 330 -19.19 2.14 24.25
CA ASN A 330 -19.86 3.38 24.65
C ASN A 330 -18.96 4.58 24.43
N ILE A 331 -19.57 5.73 24.11
CA ILE A 331 -18.88 7.01 24.06
C ILE A 331 -18.33 7.35 25.47
N ASN A 332 -17.16 7.92 25.53
CA ASN A 332 -16.35 8.21 26.72
C ASN A 332 -15.72 6.99 27.42
N GLN A 333 -15.84 5.80 26.87
CA GLN A 333 -15.16 4.63 27.37
C GLN A 333 -13.65 4.71 27.10
N LYS A 334 -12.84 4.33 28.09
CA LYS A 334 -11.38 4.30 27.96
C LYS A 334 -10.91 2.98 27.36
N ILE A 335 -9.96 3.06 26.45
CA ILE A 335 -9.36 1.90 25.81
C ILE A 335 -7.83 1.99 25.83
N ILE A 336 -7.16 0.86 25.78
CA ILE A 336 -5.73 0.74 25.48
C ILE A 336 -5.56 0.07 24.13
N HIS A 337 -4.95 0.78 23.19
CA HIS A 337 -4.54 0.23 21.90
C HIS A 337 -3.06 -0.11 21.92
N ASN A 338 -2.67 -1.26 21.35
CA ASN A 338 -1.28 -1.75 21.42
C ASN A 338 -0.25 -0.76 20.82
N ILE A 339 -0.65 0.02 19.81
CA ILE A 339 0.23 0.97 19.10
C ILE A 339 0.07 2.40 19.60
N PHE A 340 -1.16 2.83 19.91
CA PHE A 340 -1.47 4.23 20.22
C PHE A 340 -1.56 4.51 21.74
N GLY A 341 -1.52 3.46 22.57
CA GLY A 341 -1.60 3.60 24.03
C GLY A 341 -3.02 3.85 24.53
N GLU A 342 -3.14 4.56 25.65
CA GLU A 342 -4.42 4.90 26.29
C GLU A 342 -5.15 6.00 25.51
N GLY A 343 -6.46 5.79 25.32
CA GLY A 343 -7.34 6.73 24.65
C GLY A 343 -8.79 6.61 25.11
N THR A 344 -9.61 7.62 24.76
CA THR A 344 -11.04 7.69 25.10
C THR A 344 -11.86 7.73 23.82
N ILE A 345 -12.90 6.90 23.72
CA ILE A 345 -13.81 6.87 22.59
C ILE A 345 -14.64 8.15 22.55
N LYS A 346 -14.55 8.91 21.45
CA LYS A 346 -15.28 10.17 21.25
C LYS A 346 -16.51 10.00 20.35
N LYS A 347 -16.44 9.10 19.38
CA LYS A 347 -17.52 8.89 18.44
C LYS A 347 -17.57 7.42 18.03
N ILE A 348 -18.77 6.90 17.82
CA ILE A 348 -19.02 5.56 17.29
C ILE A 348 -19.90 5.74 16.05
N ASP A 349 -19.48 5.17 14.92
CA ASP A 349 -20.18 5.22 13.64
C ASP A 349 -20.42 3.78 13.17
N ASN A 350 -21.67 3.43 12.97
CA ASN A 350 -22.13 2.08 12.59
C ASN A 350 -22.55 2.00 11.12
N SER A 351 -22.10 2.91 10.25
CA SER A 351 -22.48 2.92 8.84
C SER A 351 -21.86 1.71 8.09
N ASN A 352 -22.67 1.06 7.26
CA ASN A 352 -22.30 -0.02 6.32
C ASN A 352 -21.72 -1.31 6.94
N GLY A 353 -22.22 -1.76 8.08
CA GLY A 353 -21.84 -3.06 8.65
C GLY A 353 -20.42 -3.13 9.26
N ASN A 354 -19.66 -2.06 9.21
CA ASN A 354 -18.36 -1.92 9.85
C ASN A 354 -18.42 -0.81 10.91
N GLN A 355 -18.34 -1.20 12.19
CA GLN A 355 -18.32 -0.24 13.27
C GLN A 355 -16.96 0.49 13.30
N LYS A 356 -16.99 1.82 13.17
CA LYS A 356 -15.83 2.71 13.32
C LYS A 356 -15.91 3.42 14.65
N ILE A 357 -14.81 3.52 15.36
CA ILE A 357 -14.69 4.32 16.58
C ILE A 357 -13.64 5.40 16.40
N THR A 358 -13.98 6.61 16.79
CA THR A 358 -13.02 7.72 16.90
C THR A 358 -12.52 7.79 18.33
N VAL A 359 -11.22 7.63 18.52
CA VAL A 359 -10.57 7.57 19.83
C VAL A 359 -9.58 8.71 19.97
N LEU A 360 -9.69 9.47 21.06
CA LEU A 360 -8.71 10.47 21.43
C LEU A 360 -7.63 9.83 22.32
N PHE A 361 -6.45 9.60 21.78
CA PHE A 361 -5.30 9.04 22.48
C PHE A 361 -4.49 10.12 23.19
N VAL A 362 -4.01 9.83 24.40
CA VAL A 362 -3.27 10.79 25.24
C VAL A 362 -1.99 11.32 24.55
N LYS A 363 -1.30 10.48 23.76
CA LYS A 363 -0.01 10.83 23.12
C LYS A 363 -0.09 11.03 21.62
N ASN A 364 -1.14 10.53 20.98
CA ASN A 364 -1.19 10.41 19.50
C ASN A 364 -2.38 11.18 18.89
N GLY A 365 -3.11 11.96 19.70
CA GLY A 365 -4.26 12.73 19.24
C GLY A 365 -5.44 11.84 18.82
N GLU A 366 -6.33 12.38 18.01
CA GLU A 366 -7.53 11.70 17.56
C GLU A 366 -7.23 10.71 16.44
N LYS A 367 -7.74 9.48 16.55
CA LYS A 367 -7.61 8.39 15.56
C LYS A 367 -8.92 7.67 15.35
N VAL A 368 -9.20 7.29 14.10
CA VAL A 368 -10.35 6.46 13.75
C VAL A 368 -9.89 5.01 13.65
N LEU A 369 -10.54 4.11 14.36
CA LEU A 369 -10.27 2.68 14.38
C LEU A 369 -11.49 1.92 13.86
N LEU A 370 -11.25 0.91 13.02
CA LEU A 370 -12.26 -0.07 12.64
C LEU A 370 -12.28 -1.18 13.68
N THR A 371 -13.38 -1.34 14.42
CA THR A 371 -13.48 -2.30 15.53
C THR A 371 -13.26 -3.73 15.10
N LYS A 372 -13.62 -4.06 13.86
CA LYS A 372 -13.42 -5.39 13.26
C LYS A 372 -11.93 -5.79 13.14
N PHE A 373 -11.02 -4.79 13.10
CA PHE A 373 -9.59 -5.03 12.87
C PHE A 373 -8.70 -4.45 13.97
N ALA A 374 -9.21 -3.59 14.82
CA ALA A 374 -8.44 -2.93 15.87
C ALA A 374 -8.36 -3.79 17.13
N LYS A 375 -7.13 -4.16 17.53
CA LYS A 375 -6.87 -4.85 18.80
C LYS A 375 -6.70 -3.81 19.91
N PHE A 376 -7.73 -3.61 20.71
CA PHE A 376 -7.70 -2.75 21.89
C PHE A 376 -8.38 -3.47 23.08
N LYS A 377 -8.07 -3.04 24.28
CA LYS A 377 -8.73 -3.48 25.51
C LYS A 377 -9.51 -2.33 26.10
N ILE A 378 -10.68 -2.62 26.61
CA ILE A 378 -11.47 -1.67 27.38
C ILE A 378 -10.87 -1.61 28.78
N ILE A 379 -10.73 -0.38 29.28
CA ILE A 379 -10.38 -0.11 30.67
C ILE A 379 -11.67 0.37 31.34
N SER A 380 -12.11 -0.34 32.36
CA SER A 380 -13.23 0.08 33.18
C SER A 380 -12.84 1.23 34.10
#